data_5a04b9699e70ce45ac85357b6189e0e1
#
_entry.id   5a04b9699e70ce45ac85357b6189e0e1
#
_cell.length_a   1.000
_cell.length_b   1.000
_cell.length_c   1.000
_cell.angle_alpha   90.00
_cell.angle_beta   90.00
_cell.angle_gamma   90.00
#
_symmetry.space_group_name_H-M   'P 1'
#
loop_
_entity.id
_entity.type
_entity.pdbx_description
1 polymer ?
#
loop_
_entity_poly.entity_id
_entity_poly.type
_entity_poly.pdbx_seq_one_letter_code
_entity_poly.pdbx_strand_id
1 'polypeptide(L)'
;MAKVNRKGKAAIWTKPVISLMRRELKTPQHRLIFEVSLWTGERMGAITQLRVEDCYDERGRVRDRITFGGGTRKSSKHGAADTRQIVMHDILRAALRNYQPPQSGYLFPSELAVSGHITARAVDDYWRRILEGHGYYGFSTHSSRRWIINKLFALGVRIKIIAKALAITTNTVERYLDSNLIDADKAIASLSV
;
A
#
# COMPACT_ATOMS: atom_id res chain seq x y z
N MET A 1 -20.74 -1.25 0.49
CA MET A 1 -20.71 -1.77 1.87
C MET A 1 -19.28 -2.13 2.25
N ALA A 2 -18.84 -1.78 3.45
CA ALA A 2 -17.54 -2.20 3.99
C ALA A 2 -17.57 -3.73 4.27
N LYS A 3 -16.37 -4.31 4.35
CA LYS A 3 -16.16 -5.74 4.49
C LYS A 3 -16.71 -6.26 5.83
N VAL A 4 -17.72 -7.11 5.80
CA VAL A 4 -18.21 -7.83 6.99
C VAL A 4 -17.80 -9.29 6.84
N ASN A 5 -17.25 -9.89 7.90
CA ASN A 5 -16.78 -11.29 7.90
C ASN A 5 -15.85 -11.65 6.73
N ARG A 6 -14.90 -10.76 6.38
CA ARG A 6 -13.92 -10.92 5.28
C ARG A 6 -14.55 -10.93 3.87
N LYS A 7 -15.84 -10.69 3.72
CA LYS A 7 -16.54 -10.56 2.42
C LYS A 7 -16.71 -9.08 2.05
N GLY A 8 -16.60 -8.73 0.77
CA GLY A 8 -16.80 -7.38 0.26
C GLY A 8 -15.49 -6.57 0.08
N LYS A 9 -15.63 -5.29 -0.22
CA LYS A 9 -14.50 -4.36 -0.44
C LYS A 9 -13.90 -3.95 0.92
N ALA A 10 -12.56 -3.85 1.00
CA ALA A 10 -11.91 -3.29 2.18
C ALA A 10 -12.36 -1.84 2.41
N ALA A 11 -12.48 -1.40 3.67
CA ALA A 11 -12.74 0.00 3.98
C ALA A 11 -11.60 0.91 3.48
N ILE A 12 -11.89 2.18 3.17
CA ILE A 12 -10.90 3.17 2.73
C ILE A 12 -10.36 3.89 3.97
N TRP A 13 -9.04 4.11 4.01
CA TRP A 13 -8.41 4.90 5.05
C TRP A 13 -8.98 6.32 5.11
N THR A 14 -9.37 6.77 6.29
CA THR A 14 -9.68 8.17 6.58
C THR A 14 -8.54 8.81 7.37
N LYS A 15 -8.47 10.15 7.39
CA LYS A 15 -7.44 10.87 8.16
C LYS A 15 -7.39 10.42 9.64
N PRO A 16 -8.51 10.31 10.38
CA PRO A 16 -8.50 9.84 11.77
C PRO A 16 -7.94 8.41 11.90
N VAL A 17 -8.32 7.50 11.00
CA VAL A 17 -7.85 6.10 11.05
C VAL A 17 -6.36 5.99 10.72
N ILE A 18 -5.85 6.77 9.77
CA ILE A 18 -4.40 6.85 9.49
C ILE A 18 -3.64 7.35 10.72
N SER A 19 -4.15 8.41 11.37
CA SER A 19 -3.54 8.94 12.60
C SER A 19 -3.56 7.92 13.74
N LEU A 20 -4.66 7.20 13.89
CA LEU A 20 -4.78 6.09 14.84
C LEU A 20 -3.71 5.02 14.56
N MET A 21 -3.61 4.54 13.32
CA MET A 21 -2.64 3.51 12.96
C MET A 21 -1.20 3.96 13.26
N ARG A 22 -0.83 5.19 12.89
CA ARG A 22 0.49 5.75 13.20
C ARG A 22 0.80 5.79 14.69
N ARG A 23 -0.19 6.04 15.54
CA ARG A 23 -0.06 6.05 17.00
C ARG A 23 0.04 4.64 17.59
N GLU A 24 -0.77 3.71 17.09
CA GLU A 24 -0.92 2.37 17.66
C GLU A 24 0.14 1.37 17.17
N LEU A 25 0.73 1.58 16.02
CA LEU A 25 1.84 0.74 15.53
C LEU A 25 3.09 1.01 16.37
N LYS A 26 3.42 0.10 17.30
CA LYS A 26 4.46 0.32 18.31
C LYS A 26 5.88 0.10 17.78
N THR A 27 6.08 -0.85 16.85
CA THR A 27 7.42 -1.15 16.35
C THR A 27 7.78 -0.32 15.12
N PRO A 28 9.06 0.10 14.97
CA PRO A 28 9.52 0.83 13.77
C PRO A 28 9.23 0.07 12.48
N GLN A 29 9.39 -1.26 12.49
CA GLN A 29 9.11 -2.14 11.36
C GLN A 29 7.66 -2.05 10.90
N HIS A 30 6.68 -2.18 11.81
CA HIS A 30 5.27 -2.10 11.44
C HIS A 30 4.86 -0.69 10.99
N ARG A 31 5.45 0.36 11.58
CA ARG A 31 5.25 1.74 11.13
C ARG A 31 5.72 1.93 9.71
N LEU A 32 6.92 1.46 9.38
CA LEU A 32 7.45 1.58 8.03
C LEU A 32 6.63 0.75 7.03
N ILE A 33 6.23 -0.49 7.37
CA ILE A 33 5.33 -1.30 6.52
C ILE A 33 4.04 -0.52 6.20
N PHE A 34 3.47 0.17 7.19
CA PHE A 34 2.26 0.97 7.00
C PHE A 34 2.51 2.13 6.02
N GLU A 35 3.57 2.92 6.23
CA GLU A 35 3.91 4.04 5.34
C GLU A 35 4.22 3.54 3.92
N VAL A 36 4.99 2.47 3.75
CA VAL A 36 5.25 1.87 2.44
C VAL A 36 3.93 1.48 1.78
N SER A 37 3.03 0.81 2.49
CA SER A 37 1.75 0.38 1.92
C SER A 37 0.87 1.56 1.52
N LEU A 38 0.83 2.61 2.33
CA LEU A 38 0.00 3.79 2.12
C LEU A 38 0.45 4.58 0.89
N TRP A 39 1.76 4.83 0.76
CA TRP A 39 2.31 5.70 -0.27
C TRP A 39 2.64 5.00 -1.59
N THR A 40 2.75 3.67 -1.60
CA THR A 40 3.01 2.90 -2.82
C THR A 40 1.78 2.20 -3.37
N GLY A 41 0.81 1.91 -2.51
CA GLY A 41 -0.34 1.07 -2.85
C GLY A 41 0.05 -0.35 -3.29
N GLU A 42 1.29 -0.80 -3.02
CA GLU A 42 1.71 -2.13 -3.43
C GLU A 42 1.05 -3.23 -2.58
N ARG A 43 0.99 -4.45 -3.10
CA ARG A 43 0.44 -5.58 -2.35
C ARG A 43 1.30 -5.91 -1.15
N MET A 44 0.67 -6.26 -0.04
CA MET A 44 1.40 -6.55 1.19
C MET A 44 2.41 -7.69 1.01
N GLY A 45 2.10 -8.69 0.19
CA GLY A 45 3.06 -9.76 -0.11
C GLY A 45 4.34 -9.30 -0.80
N ALA A 46 4.30 -8.24 -1.62
CA ALA A 46 5.50 -7.65 -2.20
C ALA A 46 6.20 -6.72 -1.20
N ILE A 47 5.46 -5.99 -0.40
CA ILE A 47 6.02 -5.09 0.64
C ILE A 47 6.82 -5.90 1.66
N THR A 48 6.28 -7.01 2.14
CA THR A 48 6.94 -7.84 3.16
C THR A 48 8.20 -8.55 2.65
N GLN A 49 8.36 -8.65 1.35
CA GLN A 49 9.53 -9.24 0.70
C GLN A 49 10.56 -8.21 0.21
N LEU A 50 10.35 -6.91 0.51
CA LEU A 50 11.36 -5.88 0.20
C LEU A 50 12.69 -6.24 0.86
N ARG A 51 13.75 -5.98 0.13
CA ARG A 51 15.12 -6.11 0.60
C ARG A 51 15.70 -4.72 0.89
N VAL A 52 16.78 -4.69 1.64
CA VAL A 52 17.44 -3.43 2.00
C VAL A 52 17.85 -2.65 0.75
N GLU A 53 18.44 -3.35 -0.23
CA GLU A 53 18.90 -2.78 -1.51
C GLU A 53 17.77 -2.21 -2.39
N ASP A 54 16.50 -2.58 -2.14
CA ASP A 54 15.34 -2.02 -2.84
C ASP A 54 15.03 -0.57 -2.41
N CYS A 55 15.49 -0.17 -1.22
CA CYS A 55 15.19 1.11 -0.60
C CYS A 55 16.45 1.96 -0.32
N TYR A 56 17.60 1.33 -0.14
CA TYR A 56 18.85 1.99 0.23
C TYR A 56 19.96 1.72 -0.78
N ASP A 57 20.88 2.65 -0.92
CA ASP A 57 22.11 2.46 -1.71
C ASP A 57 23.21 1.79 -0.85
N GLU A 58 24.35 1.49 -1.47
CA GLU A 58 25.50 0.85 -0.83
C GLU A 58 26.11 1.68 0.33
N ARG A 59 25.79 2.97 0.39
CA ARG A 59 26.21 3.87 1.46
C ARG A 59 25.14 4.02 2.55
N GLY A 60 24.06 3.22 2.50
CA GLY A 60 22.95 3.29 3.45
C GLY A 60 22.04 4.51 3.27
N ARG A 61 22.14 5.24 2.15
CA ARG A 61 21.28 6.39 1.86
C ARG A 61 19.99 5.91 1.20
N VAL A 62 18.88 6.53 1.57
CA VAL A 62 17.57 6.23 0.96
C VAL A 62 17.59 6.62 -0.52
N ARG A 63 17.24 5.67 -1.40
CA ARG A 63 17.12 5.87 -2.84
C ARG A 63 15.99 6.85 -3.19
N ASP A 64 15.99 7.37 -4.42
CA ASP A 64 14.88 8.20 -4.91
C ASP A 64 13.63 7.38 -5.28
N ARG A 65 13.83 6.11 -5.56
CA ARG A 65 12.77 5.18 -5.92
C ARG A 65 12.86 3.91 -5.09
N ILE A 66 11.71 3.38 -4.70
CA ILE A 66 11.59 2.04 -4.14
C ILE A 66 11.36 1.05 -5.28
N THR A 67 12.07 -0.07 -5.24
CA THR A 67 12.01 -1.12 -6.27
C THR A 67 11.24 -2.33 -5.72
N PHE A 68 10.25 -2.80 -6.47
CA PHE A 68 9.55 -4.05 -6.19
C PHE A 68 9.89 -5.06 -7.29
N GLY A 69 10.65 -6.09 -6.95
CA GLY A 69 11.08 -7.11 -7.90
C GLY A 69 9.91 -7.91 -8.47
N GLY A 70 10.01 -8.29 -9.74
CA GLY A 70 8.96 -9.06 -10.42
C GLY A 70 8.62 -10.39 -9.73
N GLY A 71 9.62 -11.07 -9.16
CA GLY A 71 9.43 -12.33 -8.43
C GLY A 71 8.59 -12.22 -7.15
N THR A 72 8.53 -11.04 -6.53
CA THR A 72 7.73 -10.79 -5.30
C THR A 72 6.27 -10.41 -5.61
N ARG A 73 5.96 -10.19 -6.87
CA ARG A 73 4.65 -9.72 -7.33
C ARG A 73 3.88 -10.88 -7.97
N LYS A 74 2.56 -10.89 -7.80
CA LYS A 74 1.73 -11.91 -8.44
C LYS A 74 1.90 -11.83 -9.95
N SER A 75 2.40 -12.92 -10.57
CA SER A 75 2.50 -13.05 -12.01
C SER A 75 1.15 -12.86 -12.69
N SER A 76 1.15 -12.27 -13.88
CA SER A 76 -0.01 -12.32 -14.78
C SER A 76 -0.15 -13.75 -15.33
N LYS A 77 -1.32 -14.06 -15.91
CA LYS A 77 -1.55 -15.36 -16.59
C LYS A 77 -0.55 -15.63 -17.74
N HIS A 78 0.26 -14.62 -18.13
CA HIS A 78 1.15 -14.62 -19.29
C HIS A 78 2.63 -14.42 -18.96
N GLY A 79 3.08 -14.66 -17.71
CA GLY A 79 4.51 -14.59 -17.36
C GLY A 79 4.78 -13.96 -15.99
N ALA A 80 6.08 -13.84 -15.66
CA ALA A 80 6.55 -13.18 -14.44
C ALA A 80 6.11 -11.71 -14.43
N ALA A 81 5.74 -11.19 -13.25
CA ALA A 81 5.42 -9.78 -13.12
C ALA A 81 6.67 -8.92 -13.30
N ASP A 82 6.55 -7.81 -14.01
CA ASP A 82 7.65 -6.87 -14.22
C ASP A 82 8.09 -6.22 -12.91
N THR A 83 9.37 -5.89 -12.83
CA THR A 83 9.93 -5.04 -11.79
C THR A 83 9.26 -3.66 -11.84
N ARG A 84 8.85 -3.16 -10.70
CA ARG A 84 8.20 -1.84 -10.58
C ARG A 84 9.04 -0.92 -9.73
N GLN A 85 9.29 0.27 -10.24
CA GLN A 85 9.91 1.36 -9.48
C GLN A 85 8.91 2.48 -9.22
N ILE A 86 8.87 2.95 -7.98
CA ILE A 86 7.96 4.01 -7.54
C ILE A 86 8.78 5.15 -6.97
N VAL A 87 8.52 6.37 -7.42
CA VAL A 87 9.06 7.58 -6.80
C VAL A 87 8.54 7.67 -5.37
N MET A 88 9.43 7.90 -4.43
CA MET A 88 9.06 8.00 -3.02
C MET A 88 8.44 9.36 -2.72
N HIS A 89 7.27 9.34 -2.09
CA HIS A 89 6.69 10.51 -1.44
C HIS A 89 7.57 10.96 -0.26
N ASP A 90 7.66 12.26 0.01
CA ASP A 90 8.55 12.80 1.05
C ASP A 90 8.32 12.20 2.44
N ILE A 91 7.07 11.95 2.81
CA ILE A 91 6.73 11.29 4.09
C ILE A 91 7.32 9.87 4.14
N LEU A 92 7.22 9.09 3.05
CA LEU A 92 7.82 7.76 2.97
C LEU A 92 9.34 7.82 3.03
N ARG A 93 9.94 8.78 2.32
CA ARG A 93 11.38 9.03 2.36
C ARG A 93 11.86 9.37 3.78
N ALA A 94 11.12 10.24 4.49
CA ALA A 94 11.42 10.57 5.88
C ALA A 94 11.27 9.34 6.80
N ALA A 95 10.25 8.51 6.61
CA ALA A 95 10.06 7.28 7.37
C ALA A 95 11.23 6.30 7.16
N LEU A 96 11.73 6.16 5.93
CA LEU A 96 12.89 5.33 5.62
C LEU A 96 14.19 5.90 6.23
N ARG A 97 14.38 7.22 6.21
CA ARG A 97 15.56 7.85 6.87
C ARG A 97 15.60 7.64 8.37
N ASN A 98 14.43 7.55 9.00
CA ASN A 98 14.29 7.34 10.44
C ASN A 98 14.28 5.86 10.83
N TYR A 99 14.22 4.96 9.87
CA TYR A 99 14.25 3.53 10.10
C TYR A 99 15.70 3.04 10.12
N GLN A 100 16.01 2.11 11.01
CA GLN A 100 17.30 1.43 11.07
C GLN A 100 17.16 0.07 10.38
N PRO A 101 17.52 -0.03 9.09
CA PRO A 101 17.41 -1.30 8.38
C PRO A 101 18.45 -2.30 8.86
N PRO A 102 18.22 -3.62 8.66
CA PRO A 102 19.29 -4.61 8.75
C PRO A 102 20.44 -4.26 7.81
N GLN A 103 21.62 -4.82 8.03
CA GLN A 103 22.78 -4.60 7.15
C GLN A 103 22.53 -5.10 5.72
N SER A 104 21.80 -6.20 5.59
CA SER A 104 21.45 -6.81 4.29
C SER A 104 20.23 -7.72 4.42
N GLY A 105 19.75 -8.26 3.30
CA GLY A 105 18.65 -9.20 3.30
C GLY A 105 17.29 -8.54 3.28
N TYR A 106 16.29 -9.16 3.92
CA TYR A 106 14.94 -8.59 3.96
C TYR A 106 14.89 -7.32 4.80
N LEU A 107 14.20 -6.29 4.30
CA LEU A 107 13.96 -5.04 5.01
C LEU A 107 13.12 -5.24 6.28
N PHE A 108 12.27 -6.27 6.26
CA PHE A 108 11.37 -6.63 7.35
C PHE A 108 11.61 -8.08 7.80
N PRO A 109 12.77 -8.37 8.44
CA PRO A 109 13.09 -9.72 8.86
C PRO A 109 12.14 -10.22 9.94
N SER A 110 11.99 -11.54 10.03
CA SER A 110 11.24 -12.22 11.08
C SER A 110 11.83 -13.60 11.33
N GLU A 111 12.34 -13.82 12.53
CA GLU A 111 12.86 -15.11 12.98
C GLU A 111 11.76 -16.15 13.17
N LEU A 112 10.52 -15.68 13.42
CA LEU A 112 9.36 -16.56 13.63
C LEU A 112 8.78 -17.11 12.34
N ALA A 113 9.15 -16.53 11.20
CA ALA A 113 8.62 -16.94 9.90
C ALA A 113 9.65 -17.79 9.14
N VAL A 114 9.25 -18.98 8.69
CA VAL A 114 10.09 -19.87 7.85
C VAL A 114 10.62 -19.14 6.59
N SER A 115 9.89 -18.15 6.09
CA SER A 115 10.29 -17.30 4.97
C SER A 115 11.43 -16.31 5.30
N GLY A 116 11.84 -16.19 6.54
CA GLY A 116 12.85 -15.22 7.01
C GLY A 116 12.37 -13.75 7.03
N HIS A 117 11.13 -13.47 6.65
CA HIS A 117 10.54 -12.15 6.68
C HIS A 117 9.12 -12.17 7.24
N ILE A 118 8.62 -11.02 7.71
CA ILE A 118 7.24 -10.90 8.18
C ILE A 118 6.26 -11.26 7.07
N THR A 119 5.20 -12.01 7.40
CA THR A 119 4.24 -12.43 6.38
C THR A 119 3.13 -11.39 6.21
N ALA A 120 2.57 -11.31 5.00
CA ALA A 120 1.42 -10.44 4.72
C ALA A 120 0.22 -10.73 5.63
N ARG A 121 0.06 -12.02 6.01
CA ARG A 121 -0.99 -12.43 6.94
C ARG A 121 -0.76 -11.91 8.36
N ALA A 122 0.47 -12.00 8.86
CA ALA A 122 0.81 -11.47 10.19
C ALA A 122 0.56 -9.96 10.27
N VAL A 123 0.91 -9.21 9.20
CA VAL A 123 0.61 -7.77 9.13
C VAL A 123 -0.90 -7.52 9.10
N ASP A 124 -1.68 -8.25 8.28
CA ASP A 124 -3.14 -8.08 8.18
C ASP A 124 -3.82 -8.38 9.52
N ASP A 125 -3.45 -9.47 10.18
CA ASP A 125 -4.02 -9.89 11.46
C ASP A 125 -3.66 -8.87 12.59
N TYR A 126 -2.44 -8.32 12.59
CA TYR A 126 -2.03 -7.28 13.54
C TYR A 126 -2.79 -5.97 13.33
N TRP A 127 -2.91 -5.49 12.08
CA TRP A 127 -3.66 -4.27 11.78
C TRP A 127 -5.15 -4.40 12.14
N ARG A 128 -5.75 -5.55 11.85
CA ARG A 128 -7.15 -5.81 12.23
C ARG A 128 -7.34 -5.75 13.74
N ARG A 129 -6.46 -6.39 14.50
CA ARG A 129 -6.53 -6.37 15.98
C ARG A 129 -6.52 -4.95 16.51
N ILE A 130 -5.64 -4.08 16.00
CA ILE A 130 -5.60 -2.67 16.37
C ILE A 130 -6.93 -2.00 16.03
N LEU A 131 -7.37 -2.10 14.77
CA LEU A 131 -8.53 -1.38 14.27
C LEU A 131 -9.83 -1.85 14.93
N GLU A 132 -10.03 -3.15 15.06
CA GLU A 132 -11.21 -3.74 15.69
C GLU A 132 -11.26 -3.41 17.19
N GLY A 133 -10.11 -3.36 17.87
CA GLY A 133 -9.99 -2.90 19.25
C GLY A 133 -10.41 -1.43 19.45
N HIS A 134 -10.39 -0.62 18.39
CA HIS A 134 -10.85 0.76 18.38
C HIS A 134 -12.21 0.94 17.67
N GLY A 135 -12.94 -0.14 17.41
CA GLY A 135 -14.26 -0.08 16.78
C GLY A 135 -14.26 0.14 15.25
N TYR A 136 -13.10 0.05 14.59
CA TYR A 136 -12.99 0.19 13.14
C TYR A 136 -12.98 -1.18 12.45
N TYR A 137 -14.05 -1.50 11.75
CA TYR A 137 -14.25 -2.79 11.06
C TYR A 137 -14.09 -2.66 9.54
N GLY A 138 -13.86 -3.78 8.88
CA GLY A 138 -13.80 -3.86 7.42
C GLY A 138 -12.47 -3.44 6.79
N PHE A 139 -11.49 -3.00 7.57
CA PHE A 139 -10.15 -2.67 7.10
C PHE A 139 -9.30 -3.93 6.88
N SER A 140 -8.31 -3.81 6.00
CA SER A 140 -7.30 -4.84 5.73
C SER A 140 -6.09 -4.20 5.06
N THR A 141 -5.06 -4.99 4.79
CA THR A 141 -3.89 -4.54 4.00
C THR A 141 -4.26 -4.02 2.59
N HIS A 142 -5.42 -4.39 2.06
CA HIS A 142 -5.96 -3.83 0.80
C HIS A 142 -6.51 -2.40 0.93
N SER A 143 -6.76 -1.92 2.15
CA SER A 143 -7.26 -0.56 2.40
C SER A 143 -6.31 0.52 1.89
N SER A 144 -4.99 0.31 2.00
CA SER A 144 -3.97 1.24 1.49
C SER A 144 -4.03 1.37 -0.03
N ARG A 145 -4.16 0.25 -0.72
CA ARG A 145 -4.28 0.25 -2.18
C ARG A 145 -5.56 0.93 -2.64
N ARG A 146 -6.65 0.68 -1.93
CA ARG A 146 -7.92 1.34 -2.21
C ARG A 146 -7.84 2.85 -1.95
N TRP A 147 -7.18 3.26 -0.87
CA TRP A 147 -6.99 4.67 -0.51
C TRP A 147 -6.20 5.43 -1.58
N ILE A 148 -5.03 4.93 -2.01
CA ILE A 148 -4.19 5.64 -2.99
C ILE A 148 -4.88 5.77 -4.35
N ILE A 149 -5.60 4.72 -4.79
CA ILE A 149 -6.38 4.75 -6.04
C ILE A 149 -7.42 5.87 -5.99
N ASN A 150 -8.21 5.93 -4.90
CA ASN A 150 -9.25 6.94 -4.75
C ASN A 150 -8.65 8.35 -4.60
N LYS A 151 -7.49 8.49 -3.94
CA LYS A 151 -6.78 9.78 -3.86
C LYS A 151 -6.28 10.26 -5.20
N LEU A 152 -5.64 9.41 -5.98
CA LEU A 152 -5.17 9.75 -7.33
C LEU A 152 -6.35 10.10 -8.25
N PHE A 153 -7.44 9.35 -8.18
CA PHE A 153 -8.64 9.63 -8.96
C PHE A 153 -9.27 10.97 -8.58
N ALA A 154 -9.39 11.27 -7.29
CA ALA A 154 -9.90 12.55 -6.79
C ALA A 154 -9.02 13.76 -7.16
N LEU A 155 -7.73 13.53 -7.46
CA LEU A 155 -6.82 14.54 -8.02
C LEU A 155 -6.91 14.67 -9.56
N GLY A 156 -7.90 14.03 -10.20
CA GLY A 156 -8.10 14.07 -11.65
C GLY A 156 -7.17 13.17 -12.45
N VAL A 157 -6.40 12.27 -11.81
CA VAL A 157 -5.52 11.36 -12.55
C VAL A 157 -6.37 10.31 -13.27
N ARG A 158 -6.18 10.21 -14.60
CA ARG A 158 -6.96 9.28 -15.44
C ARG A 158 -6.73 7.83 -15.03
N ILE A 159 -7.80 7.01 -15.11
CA ILE A 159 -7.80 5.59 -14.72
C ILE A 159 -6.65 4.81 -15.39
N LYS A 160 -6.38 5.03 -16.67
CA LYS A 160 -5.27 4.39 -17.40
C LYS A 160 -3.90 4.71 -16.80
N ILE A 161 -3.70 5.94 -16.33
CA ILE A 161 -2.45 6.37 -15.68
C ILE A 161 -2.33 5.73 -14.30
N ILE A 162 -3.42 5.71 -13.51
CA ILE A 162 -3.46 5.03 -12.22
C ILE A 162 -3.15 3.53 -12.40
N ALA A 163 -3.76 2.89 -13.38
CA ALA A 163 -3.54 1.49 -13.71
C ALA A 163 -2.06 1.20 -14.03
N LYS A 164 -1.44 2.04 -14.89
CA LYS A 164 -0.02 1.95 -15.23
C LYS A 164 0.87 2.18 -14.00
N ALA A 165 0.60 3.24 -13.24
CA ALA A 165 1.39 3.59 -12.04
C ALA A 165 1.36 2.50 -10.97
N LEU A 166 0.24 1.81 -10.80
CA LEU A 166 0.07 0.74 -9.81
C LEU A 166 0.31 -0.67 -10.40
N ALA A 167 0.64 -0.75 -11.70
CA ALA A 167 0.81 -1.99 -12.46
C ALA A 167 -0.35 -2.98 -12.22
N ILE A 168 -1.56 -2.50 -12.52
CA ILE A 168 -2.82 -3.24 -12.47
C ILE A 168 -3.65 -2.93 -13.70
N THR A 169 -4.72 -3.68 -13.93
CA THR A 169 -5.65 -3.41 -15.03
C THR A 169 -6.59 -2.25 -14.67
N THR A 170 -7.11 -1.55 -15.70
CA THR A 170 -8.14 -0.50 -15.52
C THR A 170 -9.38 -1.04 -14.82
N ASN A 171 -9.85 -2.24 -15.16
CA ASN A 171 -10.95 -2.92 -14.47
C ASN A 171 -10.65 -3.11 -12.96
N THR A 172 -9.38 -3.37 -12.59
CA THR A 172 -9.01 -3.44 -11.17
C THR A 172 -9.09 -2.06 -10.52
N VAL A 173 -8.67 -0.99 -11.19
CA VAL A 173 -8.81 0.40 -10.68
C VAL A 173 -10.29 0.70 -10.44
N GLU A 174 -11.14 0.51 -11.43
CA GLU A 174 -12.60 0.75 -11.36
C GLU A 174 -13.24 0.00 -10.20
N ARG A 175 -12.85 -1.26 -9.98
CA ARG A 175 -13.32 -2.06 -8.85
C ARG A 175 -12.95 -1.47 -7.49
N TYR A 176 -11.83 -0.75 -7.40
CA TYR A 176 -11.37 -0.10 -6.17
C TYR A 176 -11.94 1.28 -5.96
N LEU A 177 -12.43 1.95 -7.01
CA LEU A 177 -13.05 3.27 -6.88
C LEU A 177 -14.31 3.21 -6.00
N ASP A 178 -14.52 4.28 -5.27
CA ASP A 178 -15.76 4.50 -4.55
C ASP A 178 -16.80 5.06 -5.53
N SER A 179 -17.98 4.45 -5.55
CA SER A 179 -19.08 4.90 -6.41
C SER A 179 -19.48 6.37 -6.18
N ASN A 180 -19.26 6.87 -4.97
CA ASN A 180 -19.56 8.26 -4.63
C ASN A 180 -18.59 9.28 -5.25
N LEU A 181 -17.46 8.83 -5.82
CA LEU A 181 -16.52 9.70 -6.53
C LEU A 181 -16.82 9.81 -8.04
N ILE A 182 -17.73 8.98 -8.54
CA ILE A 182 -18.17 8.97 -9.94
C ILE A 182 -19.59 9.52 -9.96
N ASP A 183 -19.71 10.82 -9.75
CA ASP A 183 -20.99 11.51 -9.90
C ASP A 183 -21.04 12.12 -11.31
N ALA A 184 -21.52 11.31 -12.26
CA ALA A 184 -21.63 11.73 -13.66
C ALA A 184 -22.58 12.94 -13.82
N ASP A 185 -23.61 13.01 -13.00
CA ASP A 185 -24.60 14.08 -13.05
C ASP A 185 -23.96 15.41 -12.62
N LYS A 186 -23.12 15.41 -11.58
CA LYS A 186 -22.35 16.60 -11.19
C LYS A 186 -21.31 16.98 -12.23
N ALA A 187 -20.66 16.01 -12.84
CA ALA A 187 -19.70 16.27 -13.91
C ALA A 187 -20.37 16.91 -15.13
N ILE A 188 -21.54 16.41 -15.52
CA ILE A 188 -22.35 16.98 -16.61
C ILE A 188 -22.82 18.39 -16.25
N ALA A 189 -23.32 18.59 -15.02
CA ALA A 189 -23.77 19.91 -14.55
C ALA A 189 -22.63 20.95 -14.47
N SER A 190 -21.37 20.54 -14.41
CA SER A 190 -20.21 21.42 -14.38
C SER A 190 -19.62 21.76 -15.76
N LEU A 191 -20.17 21.20 -16.85
CA LEU A 191 -19.73 21.53 -18.19
C LEU A 191 -20.14 22.97 -18.53
N SER A 192 -19.14 23.80 -18.85
CA SER A 192 -19.33 25.14 -19.43
C SER A 192 -18.98 25.09 -20.92
N VAL A 193 -19.79 25.75 -21.75
CA VAL A 193 -19.55 25.92 -23.18
C VAL A 193 -18.64 27.11 -23.41
#